data_cc08e2438d5378ff7864448f86270e65
#
_entry.id   cc08e2438d5378ff7864448f86270e65
#
_cell.length_a   1.000
_cell.length_b   1.000
_cell.length_c   1.000
_cell.angle_alpha   90.00
_cell.angle_beta   90.00
_cell.angle_gamma   90.00
#
_symmetry.space_group_name_H-M   'P 1'
#
loop_
_entity.id
_entity.type
_entity.pdbx_description
1 polymer ?
#
loop_
_entity_poly.entity_id
_entity_poly.type
_entity_poly.pdbx_seq_one_letter_code
_entity_poly.pdbx_strand_id
1 'polypeptide(L)'
;TRSSTVSGLGDVYKRQLAYTSGGNVEPANSREYGRANLSHIDGEDELLKGIHVGSQIWMSHGDTITVLPDNFKVIASTDDVRAAAYHVEGEQTWGVQFHPEVFHSTDGTKLLDNFLNICGCAKDWTPASFIESTVAELKEQLGDDKVILALSGGVDSSVTAVLLNKAIGKNLTCIFVDHGLLRKNEFENVMRDY
;
A
#
# COMPACT_ATOMS: atom_id res chain seq x y z
N THR A 1 7.89 -19.04 -7.84
CA THR A 1 7.48 -17.77 -7.23
C THR A 1 6.39 -18.06 -6.22
N ARG A 2 6.75 -18.08 -4.93
CA ARG A 2 5.77 -18.17 -3.84
C ARG A 2 5.09 -16.81 -3.73
N SER A 3 3.79 -16.74 -3.97
CA SER A 3 2.99 -15.52 -3.78
C SER A 3 2.64 -15.43 -2.31
N SER A 4 3.26 -14.52 -1.60
CA SER A 4 2.82 -14.11 -0.27
C SER A 4 2.05 -12.81 -0.42
N THR A 5 0.82 -12.76 0.10
CA THR A 5 -0.06 -11.62 -0.08
C THR A 5 -0.38 -11.00 1.27
N VAL A 6 0.21 -9.85 1.57
CA VAL A 6 -0.38 -8.88 2.50
C VAL A 6 -1.02 -7.80 1.64
N SER A 7 -2.25 -7.55 1.83
CA SER A 7 -2.99 -6.61 1.01
C SER A 7 -3.49 -5.46 1.88
N GLY A 8 -2.95 -4.28 1.71
CA GLY A 8 -3.40 -3.06 2.37
C GLY A 8 -4.63 -2.40 1.71
N LEU A 9 -4.91 -2.68 0.45
CA LEU A 9 -6.26 -2.54 -0.15
C LEU A 9 -7.18 -3.65 0.36
N GLY A 10 -6.74 -4.33 1.35
CA GLY A 10 -6.96 -5.62 1.88
C GLY A 10 -8.13 -5.82 2.77
N ASP A 11 -8.84 -4.81 3.21
CA ASP A 11 -10.04 -5.06 4.00
C ASP A 11 -11.08 -5.87 3.18
N VAL A 12 -11.23 -5.55 1.90
CA VAL A 12 -12.09 -6.31 0.98
C VAL A 12 -11.53 -7.72 0.73
N TYR A 13 -10.26 -7.84 0.37
CA TYR A 13 -9.64 -9.14 0.04
C TYR A 13 -9.50 -10.05 1.26
N LYS A 14 -9.17 -9.51 2.43
CA LYS A 14 -9.13 -10.26 3.68
C LYS A 14 -10.47 -10.91 3.99
N ARG A 15 -11.56 -10.15 3.89
CA ARG A 15 -12.92 -10.64 4.09
C ARG A 15 -13.32 -11.65 3.02
N GLN A 16 -12.98 -11.36 1.77
CA GLN A 16 -13.24 -12.28 0.66
C GLN A 16 -12.50 -13.60 0.84
N LEU A 17 -11.23 -13.59 1.25
CA LEU A 17 -10.46 -14.79 1.53
C LEU A 17 -11.12 -15.62 2.64
N ALA A 18 -11.50 -15.01 3.76
CA ALA A 18 -12.20 -15.70 4.82
C ALA A 18 -13.54 -16.29 4.35
N TYR A 19 -14.34 -15.51 3.61
CA TYR A 19 -15.65 -15.94 3.07
C TYR A 19 -15.51 -17.10 2.08
N THR A 20 -14.60 -16.99 1.11
CA THR A 20 -14.40 -18.05 0.08
C THR A 20 -13.82 -19.33 0.65
N SER A 21 -13.14 -19.24 1.80
CA SER A 21 -12.63 -20.40 2.53
C SER A 21 -13.63 -21.02 3.53
N GLY A 22 -14.89 -20.55 3.53
CA GLY A 22 -15.98 -21.10 4.36
C GLY A 22 -16.26 -20.34 5.65
N GLY A 23 -15.65 -19.19 5.86
CA GLY A 23 -15.96 -18.28 6.95
C GLY A 23 -17.23 -17.46 6.69
N ASN A 24 -17.61 -16.62 7.65
CA ASN A 24 -18.76 -15.73 7.54
C ASN A 24 -18.37 -14.27 7.77
N VAL A 25 -18.95 -13.36 6.96
CA VAL A 25 -18.73 -11.92 7.01
C VAL A 25 -20.10 -11.24 7.14
N GLU A 26 -20.22 -10.35 8.11
CA GLU A 26 -21.46 -9.62 8.39
C GLU A 26 -21.18 -8.13 8.57
N PRO A 27 -22.19 -7.27 8.36
CA PRO A 27 -22.08 -5.86 8.75
C PRO A 27 -21.73 -5.75 10.24
N ALA A 28 -20.73 -4.95 10.56
CA ALA A 28 -20.34 -4.73 11.94
C ALA A 28 -21.43 -3.95 12.70
N ASN A 29 -21.70 -4.32 13.94
CA ASN A 29 -22.64 -3.61 14.80
C ASN A 29 -22.15 -2.18 15.14
N SER A 30 -20.84 -1.96 15.17
CA SER A 30 -20.20 -0.66 15.26
C SER A 30 -19.30 -0.46 14.03
N ARG A 31 -19.43 0.71 13.38
CA ARG A 31 -18.51 1.09 12.32
C ARG A 31 -17.22 1.59 12.95
N GLU A 32 -16.14 0.85 12.79
CA GLU A 32 -14.83 1.29 13.27
C GLU A 32 -14.13 2.13 12.20
N TYR A 33 -14.14 3.44 12.45
CA TYR A 33 -13.38 4.41 11.68
C TYR A 33 -12.49 5.21 12.63
N GLY A 34 -11.18 5.11 12.45
CA GLY A 34 -10.24 5.87 13.25
C GLY A 34 -9.28 5.02 14.06
N ARG A 35 -8.95 5.51 15.25
CA ARG A 35 -7.96 4.89 16.14
C ARG A 35 -8.59 3.74 16.93
N ALA A 36 -7.89 2.61 16.94
CA ALA A 36 -8.14 1.50 17.85
C ALA A 36 -6.81 1.03 18.46
N ASN A 37 -6.85 0.27 19.51
CA ASN A 37 -5.65 -0.32 20.11
C ASN A 37 -5.75 -1.85 20.05
N LEU A 38 -4.62 -2.51 19.81
CA LEU A 38 -4.54 -3.96 19.87
C LEU A 38 -4.68 -4.42 21.32
N SER A 39 -5.74 -5.17 21.64
CA SER A 39 -5.99 -5.72 22.98
C SER A 39 -5.42 -7.13 23.15
N HIS A 40 -5.22 -7.85 22.06
CA HIS A 40 -4.60 -9.17 22.03
C HIS A 40 -3.63 -9.28 20.86
N ILE A 41 -2.49 -9.94 21.10
CA ILE A 41 -1.46 -10.24 20.09
C ILE A 41 -0.92 -11.64 20.37
N ASP A 42 -0.83 -12.49 19.35
CA ASP A 42 -0.04 -13.71 19.36
C ASP A 42 1.44 -13.36 19.13
N GLY A 43 2.20 -13.30 20.21
CA GLY A 43 3.62 -12.93 20.19
C GLY A 43 4.53 -13.94 19.50
N GLU A 44 4.06 -15.15 19.23
CA GLU A 44 4.81 -16.20 18.52
C GLU A 44 4.67 -16.08 16.99
N ASP A 45 3.69 -15.32 16.50
CA ASP A 45 3.52 -15.11 15.06
C ASP A 45 4.59 -14.15 14.50
N GLU A 46 5.26 -14.60 13.43
CA GLU A 46 6.38 -13.87 12.82
C GLU A 46 5.98 -12.47 12.32
N LEU A 47 4.73 -12.30 11.83
CA LEU A 47 4.24 -11.00 11.36
C LEU A 47 4.15 -9.98 12.48
N LEU A 48 3.80 -10.42 13.69
CA LEU A 48 3.58 -9.54 14.85
C LEU A 48 4.81 -9.43 15.77
N LYS A 49 5.94 -9.96 15.37
CA LYS A 49 7.18 -9.93 16.17
C LYS A 49 7.59 -8.51 16.54
N GLY A 50 7.68 -8.25 17.84
CA GLY A 50 8.07 -6.94 18.40
C GLY A 50 6.98 -5.87 18.33
N ILE A 51 5.73 -6.27 18.05
CA ILE A 51 4.53 -5.44 18.23
C ILE A 51 3.94 -5.77 19.60
N HIS A 52 3.38 -4.78 20.29
CA HIS A 52 2.93 -4.93 21.66
C HIS A 52 1.43 -4.68 21.81
N VAL A 53 0.84 -5.34 22.81
CA VAL A 53 -0.53 -5.02 23.26
C VAL A 53 -0.58 -3.53 23.63
N GLY A 54 -1.65 -2.85 23.22
CA GLY A 54 -1.81 -1.40 23.34
C GLY A 54 -1.29 -0.60 22.14
N SER A 55 -0.61 -1.25 21.17
CA SER A 55 -0.21 -0.57 19.93
C SER A 55 -1.42 0.02 19.22
N GLN A 56 -1.33 1.31 18.88
CA GLN A 56 -2.37 2.01 18.14
C GLN A 56 -2.36 1.61 16.68
N ILE A 57 -3.54 1.30 16.15
CA ILE A 57 -3.79 0.99 14.76
C ILE A 57 -4.88 1.88 14.18
N TRP A 58 -4.93 2.01 12.86
CA TRP A 58 -5.97 2.76 12.16
C TRP A 58 -6.95 1.82 11.49
N MET A 59 -8.22 1.92 11.86
CA MET A 59 -9.33 1.15 11.30
C MET A 59 -10.14 1.97 10.30
N SER A 60 -10.68 1.30 9.27
CA SER A 60 -11.57 1.91 8.27
C SER A 60 -12.46 0.85 7.62
N HIS A 61 -13.44 0.34 8.39
CA HIS A 61 -14.31 -0.74 7.90
C HIS A 61 -15.74 -0.67 8.46
N GLY A 62 -16.69 -1.19 7.66
CA GLY A 62 -18.11 -1.31 8.03
C GLY A 62 -18.59 -2.75 8.20
N ASP A 63 -17.77 -3.75 7.82
CA ASP A 63 -18.09 -5.17 7.93
C ASP A 63 -17.00 -5.89 8.72
N THR A 64 -17.37 -6.98 9.39
CA THR A 64 -16.44 -7.78 10.21
C THR A 64 -16.54 -9.26 9.88
N ILE A 65 -15.46 -10.01 10.14
CA ILE A 65 -15.46 -11.47 10.04
C ILE A 65 -16.01 -12.02 11.37
N THR A 66 -17.19 -12.65 11.31
CA THR A 66 -17.84 -13.24 12.47
C THR A 66 -17.43 -14.70 12.70
N VAL A 67 -17.12 -15.42 11.62
CA VAL A 67 -16.64 -16.80 11.66
C VAL A 67 -15.42 -16.92 10.76
N LEU A 68 -14.30 -17.38 11.32
CA LEU A 68 -13.12 -17.77 10.56
C LEU A 68 -13.16 -19.28 10.25
N PRO A 69 -12.61 -19.70 9.09
CA PRO A 69 -12.37 -21.11 8.81
C PRO A 69 -11.43 -21.77 9.85
N ASP A 70 -11.50 -23.09 10.00
CA ASP A 70 -10.78 -23.83 11.04
C ASP A 70 -9.24 -23.67 10.99
N ASN A 71 -8.69 -23.49 9.78
CA ASN A 71 -7.26 -23.27 9.56
C ASN A 71 -6.83 -21.80 9.61
N PHE A 72 -7.70 -20.88 10.05
CA PHE A 72 -7.41 -19.46 10.20
C PHE A 72 -7.25 -19.12 11.68
N LYS A 73 -6.03 -18.92 12.11
CA LYS A 73 -5.69 -18.56 13.48
C LYS A 73 -5.76 -17.06 13.67
N VAL A 74 -6.55 -16.56 14.63
CA VAL A 74 -6.53 -15.16 15.04
C VAL A 74 -5.19 -14.85 15.70
N ILE A 75 -4.47 -13.87 15.19
CA ILE A 75 -3.17 -13.44 15.73
C ILE A 75 -3.22 -12.06 16.39
N ALA A 76 -4.23 -11.22 16.08
CA ALA A 76 -4.46 -9.97 16.79
C ALA A 76 -5.95 -9.63 16.85
N SER A 77 -6.34 -8.94 17.94
CA SER A 77 -7.70 -8.45 18.19
C SER A 77 -7.66 -7.03 18.74
N THR A 78 -8.77 -6.30 18.57
CA THR A 78 -9.11 -5.11 19.37
C THR A 78 -10.23 -5.45 20.35
N ASP A 79 -10.67 -4.50 21.16
CA ASP A 79 -11.81 -4.72 22.06
C ASP A 79 -13.11 -4.97 21.29
N ASP A 80 -13.26 -4.37 20.11
CA ASP A 80 -14.46 -4.45 19.28
C ASP A 80 -14.34 -5.46 18.13
N VAL A 81 -13.12 -5.75 17.63
CA VAL A 81 -12.85 -6.67 16.51
C VAL A 81 -12.02 -7.86 16.93
N ARG A 82 -12.67 -9.03 16.98
CA ARG A 82 -12.00 -10.29 17.32
C ARG A 82 -10.90 -10.66 16.33
N ALA A 83 -11.13 -10.51 15.03
CA ALA A 83 -10.19 -10.90 13.98
C ALA A 83 -9.55 -9.67 13.32
N ALA A 84 -8.88 -8.81 14.12
CA ALA A 84 -8.13 -7.68 13.57
C ALA A 84 -6.98 -8.12 12.68
N ALA A 85 -6.35 -9.26 13.00
CA ALA A 85 -5.44 -9.98 12.11
C ALA A 85 -5.58 -11.50 12.31
N TYR A 86 -5.30 -12.24 11.22
CA TYR A 86 -5.25 -13.69 11.24
C TYR A 86 -4.10 -14.23 10.38
N HIS A 87 -3.69 -15.47 10.65
CA HIS A 87 -2.73 -16.25 9.88
C HIS A 87 -3.41 -17.52 9.37
N VAL A 88 -3.20 -17.89 8.11
CA VAL A 88 -3.68 -19.15 7.55
C VAL A 88 -2.66 -20.23 7.86
N GLU A 89 -3.01 -21.18 8.74
CA GLU A 89 -2.09 -22.23 9.17
C GLU A 89 -1.62 -23.10 8.00
N GLY A 90 -0.32 -23.34 7.94
CA GLY A 90 0.31 -24.08 6.86
C GLY A 90 0.61 -23.28 5.59
N GLU A 91 0.27 -22.00 5.55
CA GLU A 91 0.52 -21.11 4.42
C GLU A 91 1.26 -19.85 4.87
N GLN A 92 1.99 -19.20 3.98
CA GLN A 92 2.55 -17.85 4.20
C GLN A 92 1.52 -16.78 3.80
N THR A 93 0.36 -16.82 4.47
CA THR A 93 -0.77 -15.95 4.17
C THR A 93 -1.32 -15.35 5.46
N TRP A 94 -1.33 -14.02 5.54
CA TRP A 94 -1.88 -13.25 6.65
C TRP A 94 -2.95 -12.29 6.16
N GLY A 95 -3.94 -12.03 6.98
CA GLY A 95 -4.93 -11.00 6.76
C GLY A 95 -4.93 -9.99 7.91
N VAL A 96 -4.81 -8.70 7.59
CA VAL A 96 -4.92 -7.61 8.57
C VAL A 96 -6.11 -6.71 8.20
N GLN A 97 -6.86 -6.23 9.17
CA GLN A 97 -8.03 -5.39 8.96
C GLN A 97 -7.74 -3.90 9.09
N PHE A 98 -6.68 -3.58 9.78
CA PHE A 98 -6.20 -2.20 9.95
C PHE A 98 -5.20 -1.82 8.86
N HIS A 99 -4.91 -0.55 8.79
CA HIS A 99 -3.98 0.06 7.83
C HIS A 99 -2.58 0.23 8.45
N PRO A 100 -1.64 -0.70 8.26
CA PRO A 100 -0.29 -0.56 8.80
C PRO A 100 0.52 0.53 8.11
N GLU A 101 0.17 0.90 6.87
CA GLU A 101 0.87 1.88 6.04
C GLU A 101 0.64 3.33 6.46
N VAL A 102 -0.41 3.61 7.24
CA VAL A 102 -0.72 4.99 7.62
C VAL A 102 0.03 5.42 8.88
N PHE A 103 0.36 6.70 8.95
CA PHE A 103 1.08 7.31 10.08
C PHE A 103 0.43 7.06 11.46
N HIS A 104 -0.89 6.87 11.49
CA HIS A 104 -1.64 6.64 12.73
C HIS A 104 -1.48 5.22 13.31
N SER A 105 -0.91 4.28 12.56
CA SER A 105 -0.56 2.93 13.05
C SER A 105 0.87 2.97 13.58
N THR A 106 1.03 3.03 14.92
CA THR A 106 2.33 3.28 15.55
C THR A 106 3.40 2.25 15.21
N ASP A 107 3.04 0.97 15.18
CA ASP A 107 3.94 -0.14 14.84
C ASP A 107 3.76 -0.63 13.40
N GLY A 108 3.06 0.14 12.56
CA GLY A 108 2.75 -0.26 11.19
C GLY A 108 4.00 -0.52 10.34
N THR A 109 5.01 0.35 10.44
CA THR A 109 6.30 0.15 9.77
C THR A 109 6.99 -1.15 10.22
N LYS A 110 6.90 -1.49 11.51
CA LYS A 110 7.45 -2.73 12.06
C LYS A 110 6.77 -3.96 11.49
N LEU A 111 5.43 -3.93 11.39
CA LEU A 111 4.65 -4.99 10.79
C LEU A 111 5.04 -5.21 9.33
N LEU A 112 5.13 -4.14 8.55
CA LEU A 112 5.56 -4.21 7.15
C LEU A 112 7.00 -4.73 7.02
N ASP A 113 7.91 -4.32 7.90
CA ASP A 113 9.29 -4.81 7.94
C ASP A 113 9.35 -6.32 8.24
N ASN A 114 8.56 -6.80 9.21
CA ASN A 114 8.45 -8.22 9.51
C ASN A 114 7.97 -9.00 8.27
N PHE A 115 6.95 -8.49 7.57
CA PHE A 115 6.45 -9.12 6.35
C PHE A 115 7.50 -9.18 5.24
N LEU A 116 8.25 -8.11 5.02
CA LEU A 116 9.34 -8.09 4.04
C LEU A 116 10.44 -9.12 4.40
N ASN A 117 10.71 -9.31 5.69
CA ASN A 117 11.64 -10.34 6.16
C ASN A 117 11.11 -11.75 5.89
N ILE A 118 9.83 -12.02 6.18
CA ILE A 118 9.16 -13.29 5.87
C ILE A 118 9.23 -13.60 4.37
N CYS A 119 9.03 -12.59 3.52
CA CYS A 119 9.14 -12.71 2.06
C CYS A 119 10.58 -12.88 1.56
N GLY A 120 11.60 -12.68 2.42
CA GLY A 120 13.00 -12.72 2.01
C GLY A 120 13.38 -11.55 1.08
N CYS A 121 12.72 -10.41 1.20
CA CYS A 121 13.01 -9.22 0.38
C CYS A 121 14.38 -8.65 0.73
N ALA A 122 15.17 -8.32 -0.28
CA ALA A 122 16.50 -7.72 -0.13
C ALA A 122 16.46 -6.29 0.46
N LYS A 123 15.31 -5.60 0.36
CA LYS A 123 15.09 -4.22 0.82
C LYS A 123 16.06 -3.21 0.21
N ASP A 124 16.50 -3.47 -0.99
CA ASP A 124 17.46 -2.68 -1.77
C ASP A 124 16.78 -1.61 -2.65
N TRP A 125 15.45 -1.61 -2.67
CA TRP A 125 14.70 -0.58 -3.37
C TRP A 125 14.80 0.77 -2.65
N THR A 126 15.25 1.78 -3.39
CA THR A 126 15.24 3.18 -2.96
C THR A 126 14.67 4.05 -4.07
N PRO A 127 14.13 5.25 -3.77
CA PRO A 127 13.72 6.19 -4.83
C PRO A 127 14.86 6.52 -5.80
N ALA A 128 16.10 6.58 -5.34
CA ALA A 128 17.26 6.84 -6.20
C ALA A 128 17.53 5.67 -7.15
N SER A 129 17.59 4.43 -6.64
CA SER A 129 17.78 3.24 -7.47
C SER A 129 16.64 3.04 -8.47
N PHE A 130 15.40 3.36 -8.07
CA PHE A 130 14.24 3.34 -8.98
C PHE A 130 14.38 4.36 -10.11
N ILE A 131 14.81 5.60 -9.81
CA ILE A 131 15.03 6.62 -10.83
C ILE A 131 16.11 6.17 -11.83
N GLU A 132 17.22 5.64 -11.35
CA GLU A 132 18.33 5.18 -12.19
C GLU A 132 17.93 4.03 -13.10
N SER A 133 17.27 2.99 -12.57
CA SER A 133 16.79 1.85 -13.36
C SER A 133 15.73 2.26 -14.37
N THR A 134 14.75 3.07 -13.97
CA THR A 134 13.68 3.54 -14.86
C THR A 134 14.24 4.40 -16.01
N VAL A 135 15.19 5.29 -15.72
CA VAL A 135 15.84 6.10 -16.75
C VAL A 135 16.64 5.22 -17.73
N ALA A 136 17.31 4.17 -17.24
CA ALA A 136 18.04 3.24 -18.09
C ALA A 136 17.09 2.43 -18.99
N GLU A 137 16.01 1.90 -18.43
CA GLU A 137 14.96 1.17 -19.18
C GLU A 137 14.31 2.05 -20.25
N LEU A 138 13.95 3.30 -19.88
CA LEU A 138 13.37 4.25 -20.82
C LEU A 138 14.34 4.60 -21.97
N LYS A 139 15.64 4.75 -21.71
CA LYS A 139 16.66 4.97 -22.74
C LYS A 139 16.74 3.80 -23.69
N GLU A 140 16.74 2.58 -23.19
CA GLU A 140 16.79 1.37 -24.00
C GLU A 140 15.53 1.22 -24.86
N GLN A 141 14.35 1.45 -24.26
CA GLN A 141 13.06 1.30 -24.92
C GLN A 141 12.80 2.36 -26.00
N LEU A 142 13.16 3.60 -25.75
CA LEU A 142 12.81 4.75 -26.59
C LEU A 142 13.91 5.10 -27.59
N GLY A 143 15.17 4.83 -27.26
CA GLY A 143 16.29 5.17 -28.12
C GLY A 143 16.27 6.64 -28.59
N ASP A 144 16.19 6.86 -29.87
CA ASP A 144 16.14 8.18 -30.55
C ASP A 144 14.69 8.65 -30.83
N ASP A 145 13.67 7.93 -30.36
CA ASP A 145 12.27 8.28 -30.60
C ASP A 145 11.91 9.63 -30.01
N LYS A 146 10.97 10.33 -30.66
CA LYS A 146 10.37 11.56 -30.16
C LYS A 146 9.11 11.24 -29.40
N VAL A 147 9.02 11.73 -28.17
CA VAL A 147 7.91 11.47 -27.25
C VAL A 147 7.12 12.76 -26.99
N ILE A 148 5.80 12.64 -27.00
CA ILE A 148 4.89 13.71 -26.59
C ILE A 148 4.27 13.31 -25.25
N LEU A 149 4.34 14.19 -24.27
CA LEU A 149 3.72 14.01 -22.95
C LEU A 149 2.67 15.10 -22.72
N ALA A 150 1.43 14.71 -22.45
CA ALA A 150 0.41 15.62 -21.93
C ALA A 150 0.69 15.90 -20.46
N LEU A 151 1.03 17.14 -20.13
CA LEU A 151 1.37 17.58 -18.78
C LEU A 151 0.12 18.16 -18.12
N SER A 152 -0.31 17.59 -17.00
CA SER A 152 -1.52 18.05 -16.28
C SER A 152 -1.23 19.00 -15.13
N GLY A 153 0.04 19.24 -14.80
CA GLY A 153 0.46 19.96 -13.58
C GLY A 153 0.34 19.13 -12.28
N GLY A 154 -0.15 17.89 -12.35
CA GLY A 154 -0.21 16.95 -11.21
C GLY A 154 1.13 16.23 -10.99
N VAL A 155 1.27 15.58 -9.82
CA VAL A 155 2.50 14.90 -9.39
C VAL A 155 2.93 13.83 -10.40
N ASP A 156 2.02 12.98 -10.85
CA ASP A 156 2.34 11.85 -11.73
C ASP A 156 2.90 12.31 -13.09
N SER A 157 2.23 13.27 -13.73
CA SER A 157 2.71 13.82 -15.01
C SER A 157 4.03 14.58 -14.87
N SER A 158 4.26 15.21 -13.71
CA SER A 158 5.50 15.91 -13.40
C SER A 158 6.67 14.93 -13.22
N VAL A 159 6.47 13.87 -12.45
CA VAL A 159 7.46 12.80 -12.28
C VAL A 159 7.79 12.15 -13.62
N THR A 160 6.75 11.84 -14.42
CA THR A 160 6.92 11.26 -15.76
C THR A 160 7.73 12.19 -16.67
N ALA A 161 7.45 13.51 -16.67
CA ALA A 161 8.21 14.49 -17.45
C ALA A 161 9.69 14.50 -17.06
N VAL A 162 10.01 14.49 -15.77
CA VAL A 162 11.39 14.50 -15.29
C VAL A 162 12.13 13.22 -15.65
N LEU A 163 11.50 12.05 -15.51
CA LEU A 163 12.10 10.76 -15.87
C LEU A 163 12.37 10.67 -17.38
N LEU A 164 11.39 11.04 -18.20
CA LEU A 164 11.53 11.07 -19.67
C LEU A 164 12.60 12.07 -20.09
N ASN A 165 12.63 13.27 -19.49
CA ASN A 165 13.67 14.25 -19.83
C ASN A 165 15.08 13.75 -19.49
N LYS A 166 15.25 13.05 -18.36
CA LYS A 166 16.52 12.39 -18.02
C LYS A 166 16.90 11.28 -19.01
N ALA A 167 15.90 10.57 -19.55
CA ALA A 167 16.13 9.48 -20.47
C ALA A 167 16.45 9.95 -21.89
N ILE A 168 15.63 10.81 -22.49
CA ILE A 168 15.66 11.19 -23.91
C ILE A 168 15.89 12.69 -24.19
N GLY A 169 15.96 13.52 -23.15
CA GLY A 169 16.31 14.94 -23.25
C GLY A 169 15.43 15.70 -24.24
N LYS A 170 16.04 16.27 -25.27
CA LYS A 170 15.38 17.10 -26.29
C LYS A 170 14.37 16.38 -27.18
N ASN A 171 14.32 15.05 -27.12
CA ASN A 171 13.31 14.27 -27.84
C ASN A 171 11.95 14.24 -27.11
N LEU A 172 11.87 14.79 -25.88
CA LEU A 172 10.62 14.97 -25.16
C LEU A 172 9.99 16.34 -25.52
N THR A 173 8.69 16.32 -25.88
CA THR A 173 7.85 17.51 -26.00
C THR A 173 6.71 17.42 -25.00
N CYS A 174 6.66 18.34 -24.03
CA CYS A 174 5.55 18.43 -23.09
C CYS A 174 4.49 19.40 -23.63
N ILE A 175 3.23 19.01 -23.57
CA ILE A 175 2.07 19.84 -23.93
C ILE A 175 1.23 20.07 -22.69
N PHE A 176 1.12 21.32 -22.27
CA PHE A 176 0.24 21.77 -21.20
C PHE A 176 -0.89 22.61 -21.81
N VAL A 177 -2.14 22.32 -21.39
CA VAL A 177 -3.32 23.00 -21.93
C VAL A 177 -3.94 23.88 -20.84
N ASP A 178 -3.94 25.19 -21.07
CA ASP A 178 -4.75 26.11 -20.29
C ASP A 178 -6.19 26.12 -20.83
N HIS A 179 -7.09 25.51 -20.08
CA HIS A 179 -8.52 25.43 -20.40
C HIS A 179 -9.35 26.46 -19.62
N GLY A 180 -8.71 27.43 -18.95
CA GLY A 180 -9.37 28.50 -18.20
C GLY A 180 -9.95 28.10 -16.83
N LEU A 181 -9.81 26.82 -16.41
CA LEU A 181 -10.30 26.30 -15.12
C LEU A 181 -9.15 25.77 -14.25
N LEU A 182 -7.93 26.24 -14.51
CA LEU A 182 -6.75 25.89 -13.74
C LEU A 182 -6.82 26.49 -12.32
N ARG A 183 -6.06 25.88 -11.40
CA ARG A 183 -5.89 26.45 -10.06
C ARG A 183 -5.15 27.80 -10.15
N LYS A 184 -5.32 28.62 -9.11
CA LYS A 184 -4.64 29.92 -9.03
C LYS A 184 -3.13 29.76 -9.23
N ASN A 185 -2.58 30.47 -10.20
CA ASN A 185 -1.15 30.49 -10.60
C ASN A 185 -0.61 29.14 -11.09
N GLU A 186 -1.46 28.18 -11.44
CA GLU A 186 -1.01 26.86 -11.90
C GLU A 186 -0.29 26.96 -13.25
N PHE A 187 -0.82 27.76 -14.18
CA PHE A 187 -0.19 28.00 -15.47
C PHE A 187 1.21 28.59 -15.33
N GLU A 188 1.34 29.65 -14.57
CA GLU A 188 2.62 30.34 -14.34
C GLU A 188 3.64 29.42 -13.63
N ASN A 189 3.18 28.59 -12.70
CA ASN A 189 4.03 27.65 -12.00
C ASN A 189 4.54 26.57 -12.97
N VAL A 190 3.67 25.96 -13.77
CA VAL A 190 4.07 24.96 -14.75
C VAL A 190 5.06 25.55 -15.77
N MET A 191 4.79 26.74 -16.30
CA MET A 191 5.68 27.40 -17.27
C MET A 191 7.03 27.81 -16.69
N ARG A 192 7.12 28.00 -15.37
CA ARG A 192 8.39 28.30 -14.70
C ARG A 192 9.20 27.03 -14.39
N ASP A 193 8.52 25.94 -14.04
CA ASP A 193 9.15 24.73 -13.49
C ASP A 193 9.55 23.74 -14.60
N TYR A 194 9.04 23.90 -15.83
CA TYR A 194 9.33 23.08 -17.03
C TYR A 194 9.79 23.92 -18.21
#